data_d973dd049f570c08a0493016f47db80d
#
_entry.id   d973dd049f570c08a0493016f47db80d
#
_cell.length_a   1.000
_cell.length_b   1.000
_cell.length_c   1.000
_cell.angle_alpha   90.00
_cell.angle_beta   90.00
_cell.angle_gamma   90.00
#
_symmetry.space_group_name_H-M   'P 1'
#
loop_
_entity.id
_entity.type
_entity.pdbx_description
1 polymer ?
#
loop_
_entity_poly.entity_id
_entity_poly.type
_entity_poly.pdbx_seq_one_letter_code
_entity_poly.pdbx_strand_id
1 'polypeptide(L)'
;MTTPGMNVGAGPTHDEGQSFYDAVGGHATFARIVRTFYEGVSHDAVLRPMYPEDDLEGAIHRLTLFLEQYWGGPTTYSDTRGHPRLRMRHQAFRVNPEARDHWIEHMRHAVATADLSPIHAVTLMDYLERAAHSMINSFEPTPDHGDQAAPRTGADTEERP
;
A
#
# COMPACT_ATOMS: atom_id res chain seq x y z
N MET A 1 4.52 8.69 37.25
CA MET A 1 4.10 7.57 36.39
C MET A 1 4.53 7.87 34.98
N THR A 2 5.60 7.24 34.55
CA THR A 2 6.14 7.41 33.20
C THR A 2 5.42 6.40 32.31
N THR A 3 4.58 6.89 31.41
CA THR A 3 3.96 6.06 30.38
C THR A 3 5.08 5.61 29.42
N PRO A 4 5.26 4.31 29.18
CA PRO A 4 6.23 3.90 28.16
C PRO A 4 5.70 4.36 26.80
N GLY A 5 6.44 5.26 26.17
CA GLY A 5 6.17 5.68 24.81
C GLY A 5 6.17 4.45 23.90
N MET A 6 5.06 4.24 23.19
CA MET A 6 5.00 3.25 22.14
C MET A 6 6.08 3.56 21.11
N ASN A 7 7.12 2.75 21.08
CA ASN A 7 8.13 2.81 20.04
C ASN A 7 7.52 2.27 18.75
N VAL A 8 6.95 3.17 17.97
CA VAL A 8 6.35 2.86 16.67
C VAL A 8 7.40 2.76 15.53
N GLY A 9 8.65 2.57 15.86
CA GLY A 9 9.74 2.67 14.88
C GLY A 9 10.51 1.41 14.56
N ALA A 10 10.26 0.29 15.27
CA ALA A 10 10.99 -0.94 15.00
C ALA A 10 10.03 -2.13 14.96
N GLY A 11 10.09 -2.88 13.89
CA GLY A 11 9.46 -4.18 13.79
C GLY A 11 10.14 -5.22 14.72
N PRO A 12 9.54 -6.42 14.88
CA PRO A 12 10.09 -7.45 15.75
C PRO A 12 11.48 -7.89 15.29
N THR A 13 12.42 -7.90 16.22
CA THR A 13 13.76 -8.46 15.98
C THR A 13 13.69 -9.98 16.04
N HIS A 14 14.32 -10.63 15.08
CA HIS A 14 14.50 -12.08 15.07
C HIS A 14 15.91 -12.42 15.52
N ASP A 15 15.99 -13.39 16.41
CA ASP A 15 17.17 -14.08 16.90
C ASP A 15 18.46 -13.25 17.10
N GLU A 16 19.27 -13.57 18.07
CA GLU A 16 20.40 -12.80 18.56
C GLU A 16 21.23 -12.09 17.46
N GLY A 17 20.87 -10.83 17.16
CA GLY A 17 21.62 -9.93 16.28
C GLY A 17 21.16 -9.85 14.83
N GLN A 18 20.19 -10.66 14.36
CA GLN A 18 19.68 -10.60 13.01
C GLN A 18 18.29 -9.95 12.97
N SER A 19 18.14 -8.88 12.16
CA SER A 19 16.84 -8.26 11.92
C SER A 19 15.98 -9.12 10.99
N PHE A 20 14.67 -8.90 10.99
CA PHE A 20 13.78 -9.50 10.00
C PHE A 20 14.22 -9.15 8.57
N TYR A 21 14.61 -7.91 8.34
CA TYR A 21 15.15 -7.44 7.07
C TYR A 21 16.29 -8.34 6.56
N ASP A 22 17.28 -8.62 7.41
CA ASP A 22 18.39 -9.50 7.04
C ASP A 22 17.94 -10.95 6.83
N ALA A 23 17.06 -11.44 7.71
CA ALA A 23 16.59 -12.82 7.67
C ALA A 23 15.85 -13.20 6.38
N VAL A 24 15.14 -12.24 5.77
CA VAL A 24 14.35 -12.49 4.54
C VAL A 24 15.12 -12.20 3.25
N GLY A 25 16.35 -11.68 3.33
CA GLY A 25 17.18 -11.39 2.15
C GLY A 25 17.39 -9.92 1.82
N GLY A 26 17.06 -9.02 2.74
CA GLY A 26 17.40 -7.60 2.64
C GLY A 26 16.68 -6.86 1.50
N HIS A 27 17.39 -5.88 0.95
CA HIS A 27 16.84 -4.97 -0.08
C HIS A 27 16.23 -5.70 -1.28
N ALA A 28 16.89 -6.71 -1.82
CA ALA A 28 16.42 -7.43 -2.99
C ALA A 28 15.03 -8.04 -2.78
N THR A 29 14.77 -8.57 -1.59
CA THR A 29 13.47 -9.17 -1.24
C THR A 29 12.39 -8.10 -1.12
N PHE A 30 12.63 -7.03 -0.38
CA PHE A 30 11.65 -5.95 -0.23
C PHE A 30 11.38 -5.23 -1.55
N ALA A 31 12.39 -4.96 -2.35
CA ALA A 31 12.23 -4.34 -3.67
C ALA A 31 11.36 -5.22 -4.59
N ARG A 32 11.58 -6.53 -4.58
CA ARG A 32 10.78 -7.47 -5.38
C ARG A 32 9.33 -7.53 -4.93
N ILE A 33 9.07 -7.60 -3.62
CA ILE A 33 7.71 -7.60 -3.06
C ILE A 33 6.98 -6.32 -3.47
N VAL A 34 7.58 -5.17 -3.30
CA VAL A 34 6.97 -3.88 -3.60
C VAL A 34 6.71 -3.72 -5.10
N ARG A 35 7.62 -4.14 -5.97
CA ARG A 35 7.41 -4.10 -7.42
C ARG A 35 6.25 -5.00 -7.84
N THR A 36 6.19 -6.21 -7.35
CA THR A 36 5.08 -7.14 -7.64
C THR A 36 3.75 -6.57 -7.16
N PHE A 37 3.72 -5.97 -5.98
CA PHE A 37 2.55 -5.29 -5.46
C PHE A 37 2.06 -4.18 -6.41
N TYR A 38 2.95 -3.30 -6.84
CA TYR A 38 2.57 -2.19 -7.72
C TYR A 38 2.26 -2.62 -9.16
N GLU A 39 2.75 -3.76 -9.63
CA GLU A 39 2.25 -4.35 -10.87
C GLU A 39 0.75 -4.63 -10.79
N GLY A 40 0.29 -5.23 -9.69
CA GLY A 40 -1.13 -5.42 -9.43
C GLY A 40 -1.89 -4.11 -9.34
N VAL A 41 -1.38 -3.14 -8.60
CA VAL A 41 -2.00 -1.81 -8.45
C VAL A 41 -2.15 -1.10 -9.79
N SER A 42 -1.17 -1.21 -10.68
CA SER A 42 -1.19 -0.53 -11.99
C SER A 42 -2.38 -0.93 -12.87
N HIS A 43 -2.93 -2.12 -12.66
CA HIS A 43 -4.07 -2.67 -13.38
C HIS A 43 -5.37 -2.68 -12.56
N ASP A 44 -5.34 -2.14 -11.35
CA ASP A 44 -6.47 -2.15 -10.42
C ASP A 44 -7.29 -0.86 -10.57
N ALA A 45 -8.56 -1.00 -10.96
CA ALA A 45 -9.44 0.14 -11.20
C ALA A 45 -9.79 0.92 -9.92
N VAL A 46 -9.71 0.28 -8.75
CA VAL A 46 -9.96 0.91 -7.45
C VAL A 46 -8.73 1.64 -6.93
N LEU A 47 -7.56 0.99 -6.98
CA LEU A 47 -6.34 1.52 -6.39
C LEU A 47 -5.57 2.46 -7.30
N ARG A 48 -5.49 2.18 -8.61
CA ARG A 48 -4.67 2.98 -9.52
C ARG A 48 -5.00 4.48 -9.47
N PRO A 49 -6.29 4.89 -9.47
CA PRO A 49 -6.65 6.31 -9.40
C PRO A 49 -6.23 7.01 -8.11
N MET A 50 -5.96 6.27 -7.03
CA MET A 50 -5.52 6.83 -5.76
C MET A 50 -4.05 7.30 -5.79
N TYR A 51 -3.30 6.93 -6.79
CA TYR A 51 -1.90 7.32 -6.96
C TYR A 51 -1.83 8.38 -8.06
N PRO A 52 -1.46 9.64 -7.73
CA PRO A 52 -1.49 10.75 -8.68
C PRO A 52 -0.35 10.74 -9.69
N GLU A 53 0.68 9.94 -9.47
CA GLU A 53 1.83 9.86 -10.36
C GLU A 53 1.49 9.14 -11.66
N ASP A 54 2.00 9.61 -12.79
CA ASP A 54 1.85 8.95 -14.10
C ASP A 54 2.54 7.59 -14.12
N ASP A 55 3.71 7.49 -13.48
CA ASP A 55 4.36 6.23 -13.18
C ASP A 55 4.36 5.96 -11.67
N LEU A 56 4.55 4.73 -11.27
CA LEU A 56 4.53 4.32 -9.88
C LEU A 56 5.93 4.23 -9.25
N GLU A 57 6.99 4.65 -9.94
CA GLU A 57 8.37 4.53 -9.46
C GLU A 57 8.59 5.28 -8.14
N GLY A 58 8.03 6.47 -8.00
CA GLY A 58 8.09 7.22 -6.74
C GLY A 58 7.41 6.48 -5.59
N ALA A 59 6.24 5.92 -5.83
CA ALA A 59 5.50 5.13 -4.84
C ALA A 59 6.25 3.84 -4.47
N ILE A 60 6.80 3.15 -5.45
CA ILE A 60 7.63 1.95 -5.25
C ILE A 60 8.83 2.29 -4.36
N HIS A 61 9.52 3.37 -4.65
CA HIS A 61 10.69 3.80 -3.88
C HIS A 61 10.31 4.11 -2.42
N ARG A 62 9.26 4.89 -2.20
CA ARG A 62 8.82 5.27 -0.85
C ARG A 62 8.38 4.07 -0.01
N LEU A 63 7.59 3.17 -0.57
CA LEU A 63 7.12 1.98 0.15
C LEU A 63 8.28 1.02 0.45
N THR A 64 9.20 0.83 -0.50
CA THR A 64 10.38 -0.01 -0.28
C THR A 64 11.21 0.51 0.89
N LEU A 65 11.56 1.79 0.89
CA LEU A 65 12.34 2.39 1.98
C LEU A 65 11.63 2.33 3.33
N PHE A 66 10.32 2.54 3.34
CA PHE A 66 9.53 2.47 4.57
C PHE A 66 9.53 1.05 5.16
N LEU A 67 9.26 0.04 4.35
CA LEU A 67 9.24 -1.34 4.82
C LEU A 67 10.62 -1.81 5.26
N GLU A 68 11.67 -1.45 4.54
CA GLU A 68 13.04 -1.78 4.93
C GLU A 68 13.37 -1.23 6.31
N GLN A 69 13.06 0.04 6.56
CA GLN A 69 13.31 0.67 7.86
C GLN A 69 12.47 0.03 8.97
N TYR A 70 11.19 -0.20 8.73
CA TYR A 70 10.31 -0.81 9.72
C TYR A 70 10.83 -2.17 10.18
N TRP A 71 11.34 -2.96 9.26
CA TRP A 71 11.81 -4.33 9.52
C TRP A 71 13.29 -4.45 9.90
N GLY A 72 13.91 -3.35 10.26
CA GLY A 72 15.27 -3.32 10.81
C GLY A 72 16.39 -3.13 9.82
N GLY A 73 16.07 -2.70 8.60
CA GLY A 73 17.04 -2.29 7.59
C GLY A 73 17.46 -0.82 7.74
N PRO A 74 18.00 -0.21 6.66
CA PRO A 74 18.48 1.16 6.68
C PRO A 74 17.37 2.17 7.05
N THR A 75 17.77 3.26 7.71
CA THR A 75 16.87 4.35 8.12
C THR A 75 16.70 5.44 7.07
N THR A 76 16.95 5.13 5.81
CA THR A 76 16.92 6.07 4.69
C THR A 76 15.58 6.79 4.57
N TYR A 77 14.47 6.10 4.86
CA TYR A 77 13.15 6.73 4.82
C TYR A 77 13.07 7.91 5.79
N SER A 78 13.39 7.72 7.07
CA SER A 78 13.34 8.80 8.08
C SER A 78 14.38 9.89 7.81
N ASP A 79 15.55 9.53 7.31
CA ASP A 79 16.62 10.47 7.02
C ASP A 79 16.23 11.45 5.89
N THR A 80 15.41 11.00 4.95
CA THR A 80 14.99 11.80 3.79
C THR A 80 13.59 12.40 3.92
N ARG A 81 12.68 11.74 4.64
CA ARG A 81 11.26 12.13 4.71
C ARG A 81 10.75 12.43 6.13
N GLY A 82 11.56 12.19 7.15
CA GLY A 82 11.15 12.32 8.54
C GLY A 82 10.29 11.15 9.03
N HIS A 83 9.54 11.37 10.11
CA HIS A 83 8.68 10.35 10.71
C HIS A 83 7.63 9.86 9.70
N PRO A 84 7.35 8.55 9.61
CA PRO A 84 6.39 8.00 8.64
C PRO A 84 4.99 8.62 8.70
N ARG A 85 4.40 8.79 9.87
CA ARG A 85 3.07 9.42 10.06
C ARG A 85 2.05 8.92 9.04
N LEU A 86 1.91 7.61 8.92
CA LEU A 86 1.17 6.96 7.83
C LEU A 86 -0.27 7.43 7.73
N ARG A 87 -1.00 7.51 8.84
CA ARG A 87 -2.40 7.95 8.82
C ARG A 87 -2.54 9.39 8.33
N MET A 88 -1.65 10.28 8.75
CA MET A 88 -1.66 11.68 8.31
C MET A 88 -1.35 11.78 6.82
N ARG A 89 -0.39 11.01 6.32
CA ARG A 89 -0.03 11.00 4.90
C ARG A 89 -1.13 10.45 4.01
N HIS A 90 -2.05 9.64 4.55
CA HIS A 90 -3.19 9.08 3.82
C HIS A 90 -4.47 9.91 3.95
N GLN A 91 -4.48 11.00 4.73
CA GLN A 91 -5.68 11.84 4.90
C GLN A 91 -6.17 12.47 3.59
N ALA A 92 -5.29 12.74 2.65
CA ALA A 92 -5.64 13.28 1.33
C ALA A 92 -6.34 12.24 0.42
N PHE A 93 -6.35 10.97 0.80
CA PHE A 93 -6.93 9.87 0.03
C PHE A 93 -8.12 9.28 0.76
N ARG A 94 -9.13 8.88 0.00
CA ARG A 94 -10.30 8.19 0.55
C ARG A 94 -10.02 6.69 0.62
N VAL A 95 -9.56 6.24 1.78
CA VAL A 95 -9.31 4.81 2.03
C VAL A 95 -10.55 4.19 2.68
N ASN A 96 -11.32 3.46 1.90
CA ASN A 96 -12.49 2.71 2.36
C ASN A 96 -12.17 1.22 2.50
N PRO A 97 -13.09 0.39 3.05
CA PRO A 97 -12.86 -1.05 3.18
C PRO A 97 -12.58 -1.76 1.85
N GLU A 98 -13.18 -1.33 0.74
CA GLU A 98 -12.93 -1.90 -0.58
C GLU A 98 -11.48 -1.65 -1.03
N ALA A 99 -11.00 -0.42 -0.90
CA ALA A 99 -9.62 -0.08 -1.23
C ALA A 99 -8.62 -0.87 -0.37
N ARG A 100 -8.92 -1.01 0.93
CA ARG A 100 -8.13 -1.86 1.83
C ARG A 100 -8.08 -3.31 1.34
N ASP A 101 -9.21 -3.89 0.96
CA ASP A 101 -9.29 -5.30 0.54
C ASP A 101 -8.49 -5.54 -0.74
N HIS A 102 -8.59 -4.63 -1.71
CA HIS A 102 -7.77 -4.66 -2.93
C HIS A 102 -6.27 -4.57 -2.61
N TRP A 103 -5.90 -3.67 -1.72
CA TRP A 103 -4.51 -3.50 -1.29
C TRP A 103 -3.95 -4.78 -0.65
N ILE A 104 -4.71 -5.38 0.26
CA ILE A 104 -4.31 -6.63 0.94
C ILE A 104 -4.18 -7.77 -0.06
N GLU A 105 -5.09 -7.90 -1.02
CA GLU A 105 -5.04 -8.95 -2.03
C GLU A 105 -3.77 -8.88 -2.88
N HIS A 106 -3.42 -7.69 -3.37
CA HIS A 106 -2.18 -7.49 -4.12
C HIS A 106 -0.94 -7.73 -3.27
N MET A 107 -0.97 -7.30 -2.01
CA MET A 107 0.17 -7.52 -1.12
C MET A 107 0.33 -9.00 -0.76
N ARG A 108 -0.77 -9.71 -0.55
CA ARG A 108 -0.74 -11.17 -0.30
C ARG A 108 -0.13 -11.91 -1.47
N HIS A 109 -0.51 -11.56 -2.69
CA HIS A 109 0.09 -12.12 -3.91
C HIS A 109 1.60 -11.82 -3.97
N ALA A 110 2.00 -10.59 -3.72
CA ALA A 110 3.41 -10.18 -3.75
C ALA A 110 4.25 -10.96 -2.73
N VAL A 111 3.77 -11.10 -1.51
CA VAL A 111 4.45 -11.86 -0.46
C VAL A 111 4.52 -13.35 -0.81
N ALA A 112 3.45 -13.93 -1.35
CA ALA A 112 3.41 -15.34 -1.74
C ALA A 112 4.42 -15.66 -2.85
N THR A 113 4.66 -14.73 -3.78
CA THR A 113 5.61 -14.92 -4.89
C THR A 113 7.06 -14.60 -4.51
N ALA A 114 7.30 -14.06 -3.32
CA ALA A 114 8.64 -13.71 -2.86
C ALA A 114 9.45 -14.89 -2.30
N ASP A 115 8.85 -16.05 -2.20
CA ASP A 115 9.48 -17.29 -1.75
C ASP A 115 10.07 -17.21 -0.32
N LEU A 116 9.33 -16.56 0.58
CA LEU A 116 9.68 -16.49 2.00
C LEU A 116 9.38 -17.81 2.70
N SER A 117 10.09 -18.09 3.80
CA SER A 117 9.67 -19.17 4.70
C SER A 117 8.25 -18.90 5.23
N PRO A 118 7.46 -19.95 5.55
CA PRO A 118 6.09 -19.77 6.01
C PRO A 118 5.96 -18.83 7.21
N ILE A 119 6.87 -18.92 8.17
CA ILE A 119 6.84 -18.07 9.37
C ILE A 119 7.11 -16.59 9.03
N HIS A 120 8.02 -16.31 8.11
CA HIS A 120 8.31 -14.96 7.67
C HIS A 120 7.15 -14.38 6.85
N ALA A 121 6.54 -15.18 5.98
CA ALA A 121 5.39 -14.75 5.19
C ALA A 121 4.19 -14.38 6.10
N VAL A 122 3.89 -15.21 7.09
CA VAL A 122 2.81 -14.94 8.06
C VAL A 122 3.09 -13.69 8.89
N THR A 123 4.31 -13.54 9.38
CA THR A 123 4.72 -12.39 10.19
C THR A 123 4.60 -11.09 9.41
N LEU A 124 5.07 -11.07 8.16
CA LEU A 124 4.99 -9.90 7.29
C LEU A 124 3.54 -9.56 6.94
N MET A 125 2.74 -10.55 6.52
CA MET A 125 1.33 -10.34 6.16
C MET A 125 0.50 -9.87 7.34
N ASP A 126 0.70 -10.40 8.53
CA ASP A 126 -0.02 -9.96 9.73
C ASP A 126 0.18 -8.46 10.00
N TYR A 127 1.41 -7.98 9.87
CA TYR A 127 1.71 -6.55 9.98
C TYR A 127 1.03 -5.75 8.87
N LEU A 128 1.17 -6.19 7.61
CA LEU A 128 0.63 -5.47 6.45
C LEU A 128 -0.90 -5.37 6.50
N GLU A 129 -1.58 -6.41 6.92
CA GLU A 129 -3.04 -6.40 7.11
C GLU A 129 -3.47 -5.43 8.20
N ARG A 130 -2.80 -5.43 9.34
CA ARG A 130 -3.08 -4.49 10.44
C ARG A 130 -2.81 -3.04 10.03
N ALA A 131 -1.71 -2.80 9.33
CA ALA A 131 -1.38 -1.48 8.83
C ALA A 131 -2.43 -0.97 7.83
N ALA A 132 -2.83 -1.79 6.88
CA ALA A 132 -3.87 -1.44 5.91
C ALA A 132 -5.20 -1.13 6.59
N HIS A 133 -5.60 -1.95 7.56
CA HIS A 133 -6.82 -1.72 8.33
C HIS A 133 -6.78 -0.37 9.08
N SER A 134 -5.64 -0.01 9.64
CA SER A 134 -5.48 1.27 10.36
C SER A 134 -5.53 2.51 9.47
N MET A 135 -5.39 2.35 8.14
CA MET A 135 -5.46 3.45 7.18
C MET A 135 -6.88 3.81 6.74
N ILE A 136 -7.88 2.98 7.04
CA ILE A 136 -9.27 3.27 6.69
C ILE A 136 -9.69 4.60 7.31
N ASN A 137 -10.18 5.50 6.48
CA ASN A 137 -10.61 6.84 6.88
C ASN A 137 -11.96 7.25 6.28
N SER A 138 -12.60 6.37 5.52
CA SER A 138 -13.90 6.60 4.89
C SER A 138 -14.68 5.30 4.78
N PHE A 139 -16.01 5.38 4.88
CA PHE A 139 -16.93 4.27 4.62
C PHE A 139 -17.84 4.56 3.42
N GLU A 140 -17.56 5.62 2.68
CA GLU A 140 -18.27 5.91 1.44
C GLU A 140 -17.85 4.94 0.35
N PRO A 141 -18.80 4.44 -0.47
CA PRO A 141 -18.49 3.55 -1.59
C PRO A 141 -17.55 4.23 -2.59
N THR A 142 -16.72 3.42 -3.23
CA THR A 142 -15.93 3.88 -4.38
C THR A 142 -16.88 4.34 -5.48
N PRO A 143 -16.67 5.54 -6.09
CA PRO A 143 -17.47 5.97 -7.22
C PRO A 143 -17.39 4.94 -8.35
N ASP A 144 -18.55 4.53 -8.84
CA ASP A 144 -18.60 3.65 -10.01
C ASP A 144 -18.13 4.43 -11.24
N HIS A 145 -16.97 4.07 -11.77
CA HIS A 145 -16.46 4.63 -13.02
C HIS A 145 -17.01 3.89 -14.26
N GLY A 146 -18.03 3.08 -14.08
CA GLY A 146 -18.69 2.34 -15.14
C GLY A 146 -20.08 2.91 -15.42
N ASP A 147 -20.18 3.97 -16.10
CA ASP A 147 -21.12 4.31 -17.16
C ASP A 147 -21.09 5.81 -17.47
N GLN A 148 -20.12 6.24 -18.24
CA GLN A 148 -20.38 7.41 -19.06
C GLN A 148 -21.19 6.95 -20.25
N ALA A 149 -22.49 6.79 -20.02
CA ALA A 149 -23.45 6.69 -21.12
C ALA A 149 -23.27 7.92 -22.02
N ALA A 150 -22.96 7.67 -23.27
CA ALA A 150 -22.88 8.70 -24.30
C ALA A 150 -24.16 9.55 -24.29
N PRO A 151 -24.05 10.87 -24.48
CA PRO A 151 -25.23 11.71 -24.59
C PRO A 151 -26.09 11.22 -25.76
N ARG A 152 -27.32 10.85 -25.45
CA ARG A 152 -28.32 10.60 -26.48
C ARG A 152 -28.61 11.92 -27.16
N THR A 153 -28.09 12.09 -28.34
CA THR A 153 -28.50 13.15 -29.25
C THR A 153 -29.92 12.81 -29.73
N GLY A 154 -30.89 13.35 -29.06
CA GLY A 154 -32.26 13.38 -29.55
C GLY A 154 -32.31 14.41 -30.66
N ALA A 155 -32.30 13.96 -31.90
CA ALA A 155 -32.68 14.76 -33.02
C ALA A 155 -34.20 14.73 -33.09
N ASP A 156 -34.86 15.76 -32.57
CA ASP A 156 -36.21 16.06 -32.90
C ASP A 156 -36.21 16.94 -34.13
N THR A 157 -36.44 16.29 -35.26
CA THR A 157 -36.84 16.98 -36.47
C THR A 157 -38.35 17.17 -36.42
N GLU A 158 -38.75 18.34 -36.03
CA GLU A 158 -40.15 18.72 -36.21
C GLU A 158 -40.28 19.48 -37.53
N GLU A 159 -40.79 18.77 -38.51
CA GLU A 159 -41.25 19.34 -39.74
C GLU A 159 -42.74 19.65 -39.62
N ARG A 160 -43.09 20.87 -39.91
CA ARG A 160 -44.46 21.28 -40.06
C ARG A 160 -44.73 21.92 -41.42
N PRO A 161 -45.90 21.64 -42.01
CA PRO A 161 -46.30 22.19 -43.30
C PRO A 161 -46.71 23.65 -43.27
#